data_f71216acabcfbf09f946255d1bac0fc2
#
_entry.id   f71216acabcfbf09f946255d1bac0fc2
#
_cell.length_a   1.000
_cell.length_b   1.000
_cell.length_c   1.000
_cell.angle_alpha   90.00
_cell.angle_beta   90.00
_cell.angle_gamma   90.00
#
_symmetry.space_group_name_H-M   'P 1'
#
loop_
_entity.id
_entity.type
_entity.pdbx_description
1 polymer ?
#
loop_
_entity_poly.entity_id
_entity_poly.type
_entity_poly.pdbx_seq_one_letter_code
_entity_poly.pdbx_strand_id
1 'polypeptide(L)'
;MSKPFLSLIIPAHNEADRLPQALKQLQNFIDQQAYDCEVLLVENASTDDTAAIAEKFQIEFPQLKIIQLEQPGKGNAIRAGMLAATGQYRFMADVDFSMPVEEISKFLPPDLPQPQVAIASREKPGSKRIGEPFYRHLIGRVFNFFVRILVLPGLQDTQCGFKCFSADAAERIFPRQTLEGWSFDVEVLAIARELGFEVMEVPITWIYQPGSRISILKDSWQMFGDLLVIRSNKRKGLYRGQAL
;
A
#
# COMPACT_ATOMS: atom_id res chain seq x y z
N MET A 1 4.00 -7.76 -25.95
CA MET A 1 3.27 -6.60 -25.41
C MET A 1 4.24 -5.74 -24.61
N SER A 2 4.19 -4.42 -24.75
CA SER A 2 4.99 -3.50 -23.92
C SER A 2 4.60 -3.67 -22.44
N LYS A 3 5.56 -3.49 -21.53
CA LYS A 3 5.24 -3.46 -20.09
C LYS A 3 4.37 -2.22 -19.81
N PRO A 4 3.32 -2.31 -18.98
CA PRO A 4 2.55 -1.15 -18.60
C PRO A 4 3.44 -0.13 -17.84
N PHE A 5 3.06 1.14 -17.93
CA PHE A 5 3.73 2.18 -17.15
C PHE A 5 3.38 2.07 -15.66
N LEU A 6 2.12 1.78 -15.36
CA LEU A 6 1.60 1.73 -13.99
C LEU A 6 0.89 0.39 -13.71
N SER A 7 1.25 -0.27 -12.61
CA SER A 7 0.47 -1.35 -12.01
C SER A 7 -0.18 -0.84 -10.73
N LEU A 8 -1.50 -0.97 -10.61
CA LEU A 8 -2.26 -0.63 -9.40
C LEU A 8 -2.59 -1.91 -8.63
N ILE A 9 -2.13 -2.02 -7.40
CA ILE A 9 -2.32 -3.18 -6.52
C ILE A 9 -3.36 -2.84 -5.46
N ILE A 10 -4.50 -3.53 -5.49
CA ILE A 10 -5.66 -3.29 -4.63
C ILE A 10 -5.95 -4.53 -3.82
N PRO A 11 -5.57 -4.59 -2.54
CA PRO A 11 -5.96 -5.69 -1.66
C PRO A 11 -7.43 -5.55 -1.26
N ALA A 12 -8.22 -6.61 -1.41
CA ALA A 12 -9.63 -6.65 -1.03
C ALA A 12 -9.91 -7.85 -0.11
N HIS A 13 -10.51 -7.59 1.06
CA HIS A 13 -10.97 -8.62 1.99
C HIS A 13 -12.31 -8.22 2.57
N ASN A 14 -13.38 -8.95 2.24
CA ASN A 14 -14.76 -8.63 2.63
C ASN A 14 -15.15 -7.18 2.31
N GLU A 15 -14.98 -6.77 1.06
CA GLU A 15 -15.23 -5.41 0.57
C GLU A 15 -16.40 -5.34 -0.43
N ALA A 16 -17.35 -6.30 -0.36
CA ALA A 16 -18.47 -6.37 -1.29
C ALA A 16 -19.23 -5.06 -1.45
N ASP A 17 -19.41 -4.30 -0.36
CA ASP A 17 -20.13 -3.02 -0.39
C ASP A 17 -19.36 -1.89 -1.08
N ARG A 18 -18.03 -1.88 -0.98
CA ARG A 18 -17.17 -0.76 -1.48
C ARG A 18 -16.56 -1.05 -2.83
N LEU A 19 -16.30 -2.33 -3.13
CA LEU A 19 -15.58 -2.76 -4.32
C LEU A 19 -16.19 -2.26 -5.65
N PRO A 20 -17.53 -2.28 -5.85
CA PRO A 20 -18.11 -1.80 -7.09
C PRO A 20 -17.77 -0.33 -7.40
N GLN A 21 -17.89 0.53 -6.40
CA GLN A 21 -17.58 1.95 -6.55
C GLN A 21 -16.08 2.16 -6.75
N ALA A 22 -15.24 1.44 -6.01
CA ALA A 22 -13.79 1.50 -6.10
C ALA A 22 -13.30 1.13 -7.51
N LEU A 23 -13.77 0.02 -8.07
CA LEU A 23 -13.38 -0.43 -9.40
C LEU A 23 -13.85 0.55 -10.50
N LYS A 24 -15.03 1.14 -10.34
CA LYS A 24 -15.51 2.16 -11.28
C LYS A 24 -14.68 3.45 -11.24
N GLN A 25 -14.25 3.88 -10.05
CA GLN A 25 -13.34 5.03 -9.91
C GLN A 25 -11.98 4.74 -10.55
N LEU A 26 -11.42 3.53 -10.33
CA LEU A 26 -10.18 3.11 -10.97
C LEU A 26 -10.29 3.06 -12.50
N GLN A 27 -11.36 2.48 -13.02
CA GLN A 27 -11.60 2.43 -14.47
C GLN A 27 -11.64 3.83 -15.06
N ASN A 28 -12.44 4.73 -14.48
CA ASN A 28 -12.52 6.12 -14.92
C ASN A 28 -11.16 6.84 -14.87
N PHE A 29 -10.37 6.58 -13.83
CA PHE A 29 -9.01 7.14 -13.71
C PHE A 29 -8.10 6.62 -14.83
N ILE A 30 -8.10 5.32 -15.08
CA ILE A 30 -7.24 4.67 -16.09
C ILE A 30 -7.61 5.13 -17.51
N ASP A 31 -8.88 5.25 -17.80
CA ASP A 31 -9.38 5.70 -19.12
C ASP A 31 -8.94 7.12 -19.47
N GLN A 32 -8.56 7.93 -18.47
CA GLN A 32 -8.06 9.28 -18.66
C GLN A 32 -6.52 9.36 -18.79
N GLN A 33 -5.82 8.23 -18.59
CA GLN A 33 -4.36 8.24 -18.67
C GLN A 33 -3.87 8.08 -20.12
N ALA A 34 -2.75 8.75 -20.43
CA ALA A 34 -2.08 8.62 -21.73
C ALA A 34 -1.09 7.44 -21.78
N TYR A 35 -1.00 6.64 -20.70
CA TYR A 35 -0.08 5.53 -20.57
C TYR A 35 -0.81 4.23 -20.20
N ASP A 36 -0.20 3.09 -20.53
CA ASP A 36 -0.75 1.78 -20.25
C ASP A 36 -0.76 1.48 -18.75
N CYS A 37 -1.90 0.98 -18.26
CA CYS A 37 -2.10 0.55 -16.88
C CYS A 37 -2.54 -0.90 -16.80
N GLU A 38 -2.22 -1.56 -15.69
CA GLU A 38 -2.86 -2.79 -15.23
C GLU A 38 -3.35 -2.62 -13.79
N VAL A 39 -4.42 -3.30 -13.43
CA VAL A 39 -4.96 -3.38 -12.06
C VAL A 39 -4.86 -4.82 -11.59
N LEU A 40 -4.21 -5.03 -10.45
CA LEU A 40 -4.16 -6.31 -9.76
C LEU A 40 -5.02 -6.21 -8.51
N LEU A 41 -6.24 -6.72 -8.60
CA LEU A 41 -7.09 -6.91 -7.43
C LEU A 41 -6.65 -8.19 -6.73
N VAL A 42 -6.16 -8.08 -5.52
CA VAL A 42 -5.78 -9.24 -4.72
C VAL A 42 -6.90 -9.55 -3.75
N GLU A 43 -7.72 -10.53 -4.13
CA GLU A 43 -8.78 -11.07 -3.30
C GLU A 43 -8.15 -11.90 -2.17
N ASN A 44 -8.40 -11.47 -0.94
CA ASN A 44 -7.63 -11.88 0.23
C ASN A 44 -8.49 -12.75 1.18
N ALA A 45 -8.92 -13.91 0.68
CA ALA A 45 -9.74 -14.91 1.39
C ALA A 45 -11.02 -14.30 1.97
N SER A 46 -11.82 -13.62 1.16
CA SER A 46 -13.11 -13.06 1.57
C SER A 46 -14.16 -14.14 1.82
N THR A 47 -15.09 -13.85 2.71
CA THR A 47 -16.24 -14.72 3.04
C THR A 47 -17.57 -14.14 2.55
N ASP A 48 -17.54 -12.94 1.98
CA ASP A 48 -18.66 -12.26 1.35
C ASP A 48 -18.60 -12.32 -0.18
N ASP A 49 -19.43 -11.56 -0.88
CA ASP A 49 -19.51 -11.55 -2.34
C ASP A 49 -18.35 -10.83 -3.05
N THR A 50 -17.28 -10.44 -2.34
CA THR A 50 -16.14 -9.68 -2.92
C THR A 50 -15.56 -10.36 -4.16
N ALA A 51 -15.29 -11.67 -4.12
CA ALA A 51 -14.74 -12.41 -5.24
C ALA A 51 -15.68 -12.41 -6.45
N ALA A 52 -16.96 -12.72 -6.24
CA ALA A 52 -17.97 -12.76 -7.30
C ALA A 52 -18.18 -11.39 -7.97
N ILE A 53 -18.10 -10.31 -7.19
CA ILE A 53 -18.16 -8.93 -7.70
C ILE A 53 -16.94 -8.63 -8.56
N ALA A 54 -15.75 -8.99 -8.11
CA ALA A 54 -14.51 -8.78 -8.87
C ALA A 54 -14.54 -9.51 -10.23
N GLU A 55 -14.97 -10.76 -10.26
CA GLU A 55 -15.09 -11.57 -11.49
C GLU A 55 -16.07 -10.95 -12.50
N LYS A 56 -17.18 -10.40 -12.04
CA LYS A 56 -18.14 -9.69 -12.92
C LYS A 56 -17.51 -8.42 -13.52
N PHE A 57 -16.80 -7.63 -12.73
CA PHE A 57 -16.12 -6.43 -13.21
C PHE A 57 -15.01 -6.75 -14.23
N GLN A 58 -14.32 -7.87 -14.09
CA GLN A 58 -13.25 -8.27 -15.01
C GLN A 58 -13.73 -8.40 -16.46
N ILE A 59 -15.00 -8.73 -16.69
CA ILE A 59 -15.60 -8.86 -18.03
C ILE A 59 -15.61 -7.49 -18.76
N GLU A 60 -15.89 -6.42 -18.03
CA GLU A 60 -16.05 -5.06 -18.58
C GLU A 60 -14.82 -4.17 -18.35
N PHE A 61 -13.83 -4.69 -17.63
CA PHE A 61 -12.60 -3.96 -17.27
C PHE A 61 -11.36 -4.79 -17.67
N PRO A 62 -10.92 -4.76 -18.94
CA PRO A 62 -9.86 -5.60 -19.47
C PRO A 62 -8.50 -5.47 -18.76
N GLN A 63 -8.21 -4.30 -18.14
CA GLN A 63 -6.99 -4.07 -17.38
C GLN A 63 -6.99 -4.74 -16.01
N LEU A 64 -8.17 -5.22 -15.54
CA LEU A 64 -8.32 -5.85 -14.23
C LEU A 64 -7.88 -7.31 -14.28
N LYS A 65 -6.93 -7.66 -13.41
CA LYS A 65 -6.49 -9.03 -13.13
C LYS A 65 -6.81 -9.37 -11.68
N ILE A 66 -7.31 -10.57 -11.44
CA ILE A 66 -7.67 -11.03 -10.10
C ILE A 66 -6.64 -12.04 -9.64
N ILE A 67 -6.12 -11.86 -8.43
CA ILE A 67 -5.27 -12.82 -7.72
C ILE A 67 -6.05 -13.25 -6.49
N GLN A 68 -6.30 -14.55 -6.34
CA GLN A 68 -7.00 -15.11 -5.18
C GLN A 68 -6.00 -15.70 -4.20
N LEU A 69 -6.14 -15.39 -2.92
CA LEU A 69 -5.34 -15.96 -1.84
C LEU A 69 -6.22 -16.81 -0.92
N GLU A 70 -5.67 -17.91 -0.44
CA GLU A 70 -6.37 -18.83 0.46
C GLU A 70 -6.38 -18.36 1.92
N GLN A 71 -5.44 -17.51 2.31
CA GLN A 71 -5.29 -17.05 3.69
C GLN A 71 -5.32 -15.53 3.78
N PRO A 72 -6.04 -14.95 4.75
CA PRO A 72 -6.11 -13.51 4.92
C PRO A 72 -4.81 -12.93 5.46
N GLY A 73 -4.47 -11.73 5.02
CA GLY A 73 -3.31 -10.97 5.47
C GLY A 73 -3.02 -9.81 4.53
N LYS A 74 -3.17 -8.56 5.00
CA LYS A 74 -2.98 -7.38 4.15
C LYS A 74 -1.58 -7.33 3.54
N GLY A 75 -0.56 -7.62 4.36
CA GLY A 75 0.83 -7.68 3.89
C GLY A 75 1.05 -8.77 2.86
N ASN A 76 0.43 -9.95 3.05
CA ASN A 76 0.50 -11.04 2.09
C ASN A 76 -0.16 -10.67 0.76
N ALA A 77 -1.32 -10.04 0.80
CA ALA A 77 -2.02 -9.57 -0.40
C ALA A 77 -1.19 -8.54 -1.19
N ILE A 78 -0.62 -7.55 -0.51
CA ILE A 78 0.24 -6.56 -1.16
C ILE A 78 1.49 -7.21 -1.73
N ARG A 79 2.14 -8.11 -0.99
CA ARG A 79 3.31 -8.84 -1.49
C ARG A 79 2.99 -9.62 -2.76
N ALA A 80 1.90 -10.39 -2.77
CA ALA A 80 1.48 -11.16 -3.94
C ALA A 80 1.22 -10.25 -5.16
N GLY A 81 0.49 -9.16 -4.98
CA GLY A 81 0.21 -8.20 -6.05
C GLY A 81 1.48 -7.51 -6.57
N MET A 82 2.37 -7.07 -5.68
CA MET A 82 3.62 -6.42 -6.05
C MET A 82 4.57 -7.33 -6.82
N LEU A 83 4.62 -8.61 -6.50
CA LEU A 83 5.46 -9.59 -7.20
C LEU A 83 4.85 -10.01 -8.55
N ALA A 84 3.53 -10.03 -8.68
CA ALA A 84 2.84 -10.36 -9.93
C ALA A 84 2.79 -9.16 -10.91
N ALA A 85 2.91 -7.93 -10.40
CA ALA A 85 2.86 -6.72 -11.20
C ALA A 85 4.03 -6.60 -12.17
N THR A 86 3.76 -6.06 -13.37
CA THR A 86 4.75 -5.97 -14.45
C THR A 86 5.11 -4.53 -14.84
N GLY A 87 4.40 -3.54 -14.28
CA GLY A 87 4.56 -2.13 -14.60
C GLY A 87 5.90 -1.54 -14.18
N GLN A 88 6.27 -0.44 -14.84
CA GLN A 88 7.45 0.35 -14.50
C GLN A 88 7.34 0.95 -13.08
N TYR A 89 6.13 1.38 -12.71
CA TYR A 89 5.77 1.79 -11.37
C TYR A 89 4.68 0.85 -10.82
N ARG A 90 4.84 0.43 -9.57
CA ARG A 90 3.89 -0.45 -8.87
C ARG A 90 3.32 0.31 -7.69
N PHE A 91 2.03 0.56 -7.72
CA PHE A 91 1.35 1.43 -6.77
C PHE A 91 0.33 0.63 -5.96
N MET A 92 0.46 0.60 -4.64
CA MET A 92 -0.56 0.04 -3.77
C MET A 92 -1.54 1.11 -3.31
N ALA A 93 -2.83 0.77 -3.33
CA ALA A 93 -3.90 1.60 -2.82
C ALA A 93 -4.94 0.77 -2.08
N ASP A 94 -5.49 1.33 -0.99
CA ASP A 94 -6.60 0.70 -0.28
C ASP A 94 -7.91 0.86 -1.07
N VAL A 95 -8.78 -0.15 -1.01
CA VAL A 95 -10.06 -0.21 -1.75
C VAL A 95 -11.05 0.89 -1.33
N ASP A 96 -10.89 1.45 -0.13
CA ASP A 96 -11.80 2.49 0.38
C ASP A 96 -11.57 3.88 -0.21
N PHE A 97 -10.48 4.05 -0.98
CA PHE A 97 -10.06 5.34 -1.54
C PHE A 97 -10.23 6.51 -0.56
N SER A 98 -9.82 6.31 0.69
CA SER A 98 -9.67 7.41 1.64
C SER A 98 -8.81 8.56 1.08
N MET A 99 -8.00 8.27 0.08
CA MET A 99 -7.33 9.23 -0.79
C MET A 99 -8.00 9.22 -2.17
N PRO A 100 -8.38 10.38 -2.72
CA PRO A 100 -8.88 10.46 -4.10
C PRO A 100 -7.92 9.77 -5.07
N VAL A 101 -8.47 9.01 -6.03
CA VAL A 101 -7.66 8.24 -6.99
C VAL A 101 -6.74 9.13 -7.83
N GLU A 102 -7.11 10.38 -8.05
CA GLU A 102 -6.35 11.39 -8.77
C GLU A 102 -5.03 11.75 -8.07
N GLU A 103 -4.96 11.56 -6.77
CA GLU A 103 -3.73 11.77 -5.99
C GLU A 103 -2.58 10.85 -6.44
N ILE A 104 -2.88 9.73 -7.14
CA ILE A 104 -1.89 8.80 -7.69
C ILE A 104 -0.90 9.53 -8.61
N SER A 105 -1.37 10.49 -9.40
CA SER A 105 -0.52 11.24 -10.33
C SER A 105 0.63 11.98 -9.65
N LYS A 106 0.46 12.42 -8.40
CA LYS A 106 1.51 13.11 -7.62
C LYS A 106 2.73 12.22 -7.31
N PHE A 107 2.60 10.91 -7.46
CA PHE A 107 3.66 9.92 -7.18
C PHE A 107 4.41 9.48 -8.42
N LEU A 108 4.05 9.99 -9.59
CA LEU A 108 4.53 9.55 -10.87
C LEU A 108 5.14 10.72 -11.65
N PRO A 109 6.05 10.48 -12.60
CA PRO A 109 6.46 11.51 -13.54
C PRO A 109 5.26 12.10 -14.33
N PRO A 110 5.23 13.40 -14.61
CA PRO A 110 6.28 14.38 -14.34
C PRO A 110 6.25 15.01 -12.94
N ASP A 111 5.16 14.82 -12.17
CA ASP A 111 4.96 15.49 -10.86
C ASP A 111 6.02 15.08 -9.84
N LEU A 112 6.41 13.81 -9.84
CA LEU A 112 7.51 13.28 -9.05
C LEU A 112 8.54 12.60 -9.96
N PRO A 113 9.69 13.23 -10.24
CA PRO A 113 10.68 12.68 -11.15
C PRO A 113 11.32 11.39 -10.62
N GLN A 114 11.15 10.30 -11.36
CA GLN A 114 11.81 9.00 -11.15
C GLN A 114 11.81 8.50 -9.69
N PRO A 115 10.66 8.40 -9.01
CA PRO A 115 10.63 7.93 -7.64
C PRO A 115 11.08 6.47 -7.55
N GLN A 116 12.00 6.18 -6.59
CA GLN A 116 12.33 4.80 -6.24
C GLN A 116 11.27 4.22 -5.31
N VAL A 117 11.01 4.91 -4.20
CA VAL A 117 9.92 4.64 -3.27
C VAL A 117 9.28 5.97 -2.87
N ALA A 118 8.00 6.14 -3.12
CA ALA A 118 7.24 7.31 -2.71
C ALA A 118 6.04 6.88 -1.86
N ILE A 119 5.86 7.52 -0.71
CA ILE A 119 4.79 7.20 0.23
C ILE A 119 3.91 8.42 0.49
N ALA A 120 2.62 8.20 0.59
CA ALA A 120 1.68 9.23 0.99
C ALA A 120 1.92 9.63 2.45
N SER A 121 1.88 10.91 2.71
CA SER A 121 2.01 11.44 4.06
C SER A 121 0.87 12.39 4.38
N ARG A 122 0.18 12.08 5.48
CA ARG A 122 -0.87 12.92 6.07
C ARG A 122 -0.30 14.00 6.98
N GLU A 123 1.03 14.00 7.19
CA GLU A 123 1.74 14.83 8.15
C GLU A 123 2.69 15.86 7.51
N LYS A 124 2.97 15.73 6.22
CA LYS A 124 3.81 16.69 5.50
C LYS A 124 3.13 18.05 5.32
N PRO A 125 3.86 19.15 5.29
CA PRO A 125 3.29 20.44 4.88
C PRO A 125 2.59 20.34 3.52
N GLY A 126 1.36 20.83 3.44
CA GLY A 126 0.50 20.71 2.25
C GLY A 126 -0.49 19.55 2.30
N SER A 127 -0.38 18.62 3.24
CA SER A 127 -1.36 17.56 3.46
C SER A 127 -2.67 18.10 4.03
N LYS A 128 -3.78 17.44 3.70
CA LYS A 128 -5.10 17.76 4.24
C LYS A 128 -5.73 16.50 4.84
N ARG A 129 -6.21 16.61 6.08
CA ARG A 129 -7.01 15.59 6.76
C ARG A 129 -8.45 16.08 6.89
N ILE A 130 -9.41 15.31 6.41
CA ILE A 130 -10.83 15.69 6.41
C ILE A 130 -11.62 14.66 7.20
N GLY A 131 -12.34 15.12 8.24
CA GLY A 131 -13.30 14.30 9.00
C GLY A 131 -12.68 13.32 10.02
N GLU A 132 -11.37 13.30 10.24
CA GLU A 132 -10.76 12.37 11.20
C GLU A 132 -11.05 12.77 12.65
N PRO A 133 -11.51 11.83 13.51
CA PRO A 133 -11.63 12.05 14.94
C PRO A 133 -10.26 12.29 15.60
N PHE A 134 -10.16 13.30 16.45
CA PHE A 134 -8.89 13.69 17.09
C PHE A 134 -8.17 12.55 17.82
N TYR A 135 -8.92 11.68 18.53
CA TYR A 135 -8.32 10.56 19.26
C TYR A 135 -7.60 9.56 18.34
N ARG A 136 -8.12 9.33 17.12
CA ARG A 136 -7.48 8.44 16.13
C ARG A 136 -6.17 9.03 15.63
N HIS A 137 -6.17 10.33 15.33
CA HIS A 137 -4.96 11.04 14.97
C HIS A 137 -3.89 10.91 16.06
N LEU A 138 -4.27 11.15 17.33
CA LEU A 138 -3.35 11.05 18.45
C LEU A 138 -2.75 9.65 18.59
N ILE A 139 -3.57 8.59 18.50
CA ILE A 139 -3.10 7.20 18.57
C ILE A 139 -2.12 6.90 17.42
N GLY A 140 -2.45 7.33 16.20
CA GLY A 140 -1.57 7.18 15.04
C GLY A 140 -0.23 7.91 15.23
N ARG A 141 -0.24 9.10 15.83
CA ARG A 141 0.99 9.88 16.14
C ARG A 141 1.86 9.17 17.19
N VAL A 142 1.24 8.61 18.22
CA VAL A 142 1.97 7.84 19.25
C VAL A 142 2.62 6.61 18.63
N PHE A 143 1.89 5.85 17.81
CA PHE A 143 2.48 4.69 17.12
C PHE A 143 3.62 5.10 16.18
N ASN A 144 3.42 6.13 15.37
CA ASN A 144 4.47 6.64 14.47
C ASN A 144 5.72 7.12 15.23
N PHE A 145 5.55 7.69 16.43
CA PHE A 145 6.67 8.05 17.29
C PHE A 145 7.56 6.83 17.61
N PHE A 146 6.96 5.68 17.97
CA PHE A 146 7.71 4.44 18.19
C PHE A 146 8.35 3.91 16.91
N VAL A 147 7.65 3.98 15.77
CA VAL A 147 8.23 3.61 14.46
C VAL A 147 9.50 4.42 14.18
N ARG A 148 9.46 5.73 14.39
CA ARG A 148 10.59 6.64 14.15
C ARG A 148 11.79 6.36 15.06
N ILE A 149 11.56 6.05 16.33
CA ILE A 149 12.65 5.76 17.27
C ILE A 149 13.24 4.36 17.03
N LEU A 150 12.40 3.38 16.76
CA LEU A 150 12.85 1.98 16.75
C LEU A 150 13.35 1.52 15.37
N VAL A 151 12.73 2.03 14.27
CA VAL A 151 12.91 1.44 12.93
C VAL A 151 13.25 2.46 11.85
N LEU A 152 12.43 3.53 11.70
CA LEU A 152 12.44 4.44 10.55
C LEU A 152 12.56 5.92 10.97
N PRO A 153 13.73 6.37 11.45
CA PRO A 153 13.90 7.78 11.81
C PRO A 153 13.65 8.70 10.61
N GLY A 154 12.95 9.82 10.85
CA GLY A 154 12.75 10.88 9.86
C GLY A 154 11.49 10.79 9.02
N LEU A 155 10.82 9.62 8.89
CA LEU A 155 9.53 9.52 8.21
C LEU A 155 8.38 9.97 9.11
N GLN A 156 7.47 10.78 8.55
CA GLN A 156 6.36 11.36 9.29
C GLN A 156 5.11 10.48 9.29
N ASP A 157 4.88 9.73 8.19
CA ASP A 157 3.74 8.84 8.02
C ASP A 157 4.15 7.57 7.27
N THR A 158 4.19 6.44 7.96
CA THR A 158 4.63 5.16 7.37
C THR A 158 3.48 4.23 7.01
N GLN A 159 2.28 4.49 7.51
CA GLN A 159 1.13 3.58 7.42
C GLN A 159 0.00 4.07 6.53
N CYS A 160 0.22 5.11 5.73
CA CYS A 160 -0.73 5.50 4.71
C CYS A 160 -0.77 4.45 3.60
N GLY A 161 -1.98 3.99 3.21
CA GLY A 161 -2.18 2.90 2.25
C GLY A 161 -1.84 3.23 0.79
N PHE A 162 -1.30 4.42 0.50
CA PHE A 162 -0.84 4.84 -0.82
C PHE A 162 0.69 4.86 -0.88
N LYS A 163 1.28 3.95 -1.64
CA LYS A 163 2.73 3.87 -1.85
C LYS A 163 3.06 3.44 -3.26
N CYS A 164 4.02 4.12 -3.85
CA CYS A 164 4.55 3.86 -5.17
C CYS A 164 5.98 3.31 -5.06
N PHE A 165 6.27 2.29 -5.84
CA PHE A 165 7.59 1.68 -5.96
C PHE A 165 7.97 1.62 -7.43
N SER A 166 9.23 1.93 -7.76
CA SER A 166 9.76 1.56 -9.07
C SER A 166 9.80 0.03 -9.21
N ALA A 167 9.82 -0.50 -10.43
CA ALA A 167 9.93 -1.94 -10.66
C ALA A 167 11.15 -2.54 -9.94
N ASP A 168 12.33 -1.91 -10.04
CA ASP A 168 13.56 -2.35 -9.34
C ASP A 168 13.36 -2.37 -7.82
N ALA A 169 12.76 -1.33 -7.25
CA ALA A 169 12.49 -1.29 -5.82
C ALA A 169 11.53 -2.41 -5.39
N ALA A 170 10.43 -2.60 -6.12
CA ALA A 170 9.46 -3.64 -5.80
C ALA A 170 10.06 -5.05 -5.89
N GLU A 171 10.81 -5.35 -6.96
CA GLU A 171 11.46 -6.64 -7.19
C GLU A 171 12.53 -6.97 -6.14
N ARG A 172 13.11 -5.97 -5.50
CA ARG A 172 14.13 -6.16 -4.47
C ARG A 172 13.57 -6.11 -3.05
N ILE A 173 12.50 -5.38 -2.79
CA ILE A 173 11.91 -5.20 -1.46
C ILE A 173 10.97 -6.35 -1.11
N PHE A 174 9.96 -6.63 -1.95
CA PHE A 174 8.86 -7.52 -1.59
C PHE A 174 9.23 -9.00 -1.43
N PRO A 175 10.26 -9.57 -2.12
CA PRO A 175 10.74 -10.91 -1.81
C PRO A 175 11.32 -11.07 -0.39
N ARG A 176 11.73 -9.96 0.26
CA ARG A 176 12.30 -9.93 1.61
C ARG A 176 11.30 -9.62 2.71
N GLN A 177 10.05 -9.30 2.34
CA GLN A 177 8.98 -9.07 3.29
C GLN A 177 8.62 -10.36 4.03
N THR A 178 8.55 -10.29 5.36
CA THR A 178 8.22 -11.43 6.24
C THR A 178 6.92 -11.24 7.01
N LEU A 179 6.45 -10.00 7.17
CA LEU A 179 5.22 -9.70 7.89
C LEU A 179 4.01 -9.72 6.97
N GLU A 180 3.00 -10.50 7.34
CA GLU A 180 1.77 -10.69 6.56
C GLU A 180 0.62 -9.77 7.01
N GLY A 181 0.71 -9.23 8.24
CA GLY A 181 -0.29 -8.38 8.88
C GLY A 181 -0.14 -6.89 8.59
N TRP A 182 -0.66 -6.06 9.48
CA TRP A 182 -0.73 -4.59 9.33
C TRP A 182 0.62 -3.87 9.37
N SER A 183 1.64 -4.48 9.99
CA SER A 183 2.96 -3.87 10.14
C SER A 183 3.85 -4.01 8.90
N PHE A 184 3.39 -4.70 7.85
CA PHE A 184 4.14 -4.85 6.60
C PHE A 184 4.57 -3.49 6.03
N ASP A 185 3.75 -2.45 6.19
CA ASP A 185 4.03 -1.08 5.75
C ASP A 185 5.36 -0.55 6.32
N VAL A 186 5.60 -0.78 7.60
CA VAL A 186 6.84 -0.39 8.26
C VAL A 186 8.01 -1.26 7.80
N GLU A 187 7.77 -2.57 7.64
CA GLU A 187 8.80 -3.52 7.22
C GLU A 187 9.32 -3.22 5.81
N VAL A 188 8.43 -3.03 4.82
CA VAL A 188 8.85 -2.76 3.43
C VAL A 188 9.66 -1.46 3.31
N LEU A 189 9.35 -0.44 4.13
CA LEU A 189 10.14 0.78 4.18
C LEU A 189 11.48 0.59 4.90
N ALA A 190 11.54 -0.29 5.91
CA ALA A 190 12.79 -0.66 6.54
C ALA A 190 13.70 -1.42 5.58
N ILE A 191 13.14 -2.36 4.80
CA ILE A 191 13.84 -3.09 3.74
C ILE A 191 14.35 -2.11 2.67
N ALA A 192 13.49 -1.19 2.20
CA ALA A 192 13.86 -0.17 1.22
C ALA A 192 15.13 0.59 1.64
N ARG A 193 15.17 1.07 2.89
CA ARG A 193 16.32 1.79 3.43
C ARG A 193 17.57 0.92 3.58
N GLU A 194 17.42 -0.35 4.01
CA GLU A 194 18.56 -1.25 4.11
C GLU A 194 19.15 -1.62 2.75
N LEU A 195 18.35 -1.56 1.68
CA LEU A 195 18.79 -1.73 0.30
C LEU A 195 19.30 -0.45 -0.35
N GLY A 196 19.25 0.69 0.36
CA GLY A 196 19.77 1.98 -0.11
C GLY A 196 18.79 2.78 -0.99
N PHE A 197 17.50 2.40 -1.05
CA PHE A 197 16.50 3.18 -1.76
C PHE A 197 16.14 4.47 -1.02
N GLU A 198 16.00 5.54 -1.77
CA GLU A 198 15.43 6.79 -1.27
C GLU A 198 13.92 6.63 -1.06
N VAL A 199 13.43 7.06 0.12
CA VAL A 199 12.00 7.07 0.45
C VAL A 199 11.53 8.51 0.54
N MET A 200 10.68 8.91 -0.40
CA MET A 200 10.09 10.24 -0.47
C MET A 200 8.68 10.26 0.13
N GLU A 201 8.37 11.29 0.91
CA GLU A 201 7.02 11.52 1.42
C GLU A 201 6.29 12.57 0.58
N VAL A 202 5.14 12.20 0.03
CA VAL A 202 4.28 13.05 -0.81
C VAL A 202 3.07 13.52 0.00
N PRO A 203 2.83 14.83 0.12
CA PRO A 203 1.64 15.34 0.82
C PRO A 203 0.38 15.03 0.03
N ILE A 204 -0.66 14.54 0.73
CA ILE A 204 -1.92 14.12 0.12
C ILE A 204 -3.14 14.71 0.82
N THR A 205 -4.28 14.68 0.13
CA THR A 205 -5.59 14.86 0.74
C THR A 205 -6.09 13.50 1.20
N TRP A 206 -6.42 13.39 2.48
CA TRP A 206 -6.96 12.17 3.06
C TRP A 206 -8.32 12.44 3.70
N ILE A 207 -9.31 11.63 3.33
CA ILE A 207 -10.70 11.74 3.76
C ILE A 207 -11.01 10.54 4.65
N TYR A 208 -11.36 10.81 5.89
CA TYR A 208 -11.69 9.74 6.83
C TYR A 208 -12.90 8.95 6.38
N GLN A 209 -12.73 7.64 6.23
CA GLN A 209 -13.83 6.71 5.97
C GLN A 209 -14.17 5.96 7.27
N PRO A 210 -15.44 5.97 7.72
CA PRO A 210 -15.87 5.15 8.84
C PRO A 210 -15.80 3.66 8.50
N GLY A 211 -15.65 2.80 9.52
CA GLY A 211 -15.60 1.36 9.33
C GLY A 211 -14.20 0.77 9.15
N SER A 212 -13.17 1.41 9.74
CA SER A 212 -11.83 0.82 9.83
C SER A 212 -11.88 -0.56 10.50
N ARG A 213 -11.20 -1.53 9.90
CA ARG A 213 -11.11 -2.92 10.41
C ARG A 213 -10.05 -3.11 11.48
N ILE A 214 -9.24 -2.09 11.74
CA ILE A 214 -8.19 -2.13 12.76
C ILE A 214 -8.81 -2.05 14.15
N SER A 215 -8.60 -3.07 14.95
CA SER A 215 -8.90 -3.06 16.39
C SER A 215 -7.79 -2.29 17.11
N ILE A 216 -8.14 -1.08 17.60
CA ILE A 216 -7.13 -0.15 18.16
C ILE A 216 -6.29 -0.81 19.26
N LEU A 217 -6.89 -1.59 20.16
CA LEU A 217 -6.15 -2.20 21.28
C LEU A 217 -5.37 -3.44 20.84
N LYS A 218 -6.05 -4.41 20.23
CA LYS A 218 -5.45 -5.70 19.88
C LYS A 218 -4.35 -5.54 18.84
N ASP A 219 -4.66 -4.83 17.75
CA ASP A 219 -3.71 -4.69 16.64
C ASP A 219 -2.53 -3.80 17.03
N SER A 220 -2.72 -2.77 17.88
CA SER A 220 -1.61 -1.92 18.33
C SER A 220 -0.56 -2.69 19.14
N TRP A 221 -0.95 -3.64 20.01
CA TRP A 221 0.01 -4.47 20.72
C TRP A 221 0.79 -5.40 19.80
N GLN A 222 0.10 -6.03 18.86
CA GLN A 222 0.76 -6.87 17.86
C GLN A 222 1.73 -6.04 17.01
N MET A 223 1.27 -4.89 16.52
CA MET A 223 2.10 -3.99 15.71
C MET A 223 3.33 -3.49 16.46
N PHE A 224 3.22 -3.24 17.78
CA PHE A 224 4.40 -2.90 18.58
C PHE A 224 5.39 -4.07 18.67
N GLY A 225 4.91 -5.30 18.86
CA GLY A 225 5.75 -6.50 18.78
C GLY A 225 6.45 -6.64 17.44
N ASP A 226 5.73 -6.37 16.35
CA ASP A 226 6.28 -6.41 14.99
C ASP A 226 7.43 -5.40 14.79
N LEU A 227 7.38 -4.20 15.41
CA LEU A 227 8.50 -3.25 15.36
C LEU A 227 9.79 -3.84 15.95
N LEU A 228 9.68 -4.64 17.00
CA LEU A 228 10.82 -5.33 17.59
C LEU A 228 11.34 -6.45 16.68
N VAL A 229 10.44 -7.16 15.99
CA VAL A 229 10.80 -8.16 14.97
C VAL A 229 11.55 -7.49 13.82
N ILE A 230 11.02 -6.42 13.25
CA ILE A 230 11.65 -5.65 12.17
C ILE A 230 13.06 -5.19 12.60
N ARG A 231 13.17 -4.62 13.81
CA ARG A 231 14.46 -4.18 14.35
C ARG A 231 15.45 -5.33 14.51
N SER A 232 14.98 -6.49 14.96
CA SER A 232 15.80 -7.71 15.09
C SER A 232 16.27 -8.19 13.72
N ASN A 233 15.37 -8.31 12.73
CA ASN A 233 15.68 -8.74 11.37
C ASN A 233 16.71 -7.80 10.71
N LYS A 234 16.53 -6.49 10.87
CA LYS A 234 17.51 -5.47 10.44
C LYS A 234 18.89 -5.70 11.05
N ARG A 235 18.98 -5.93 12.38
CA ARG A 235 20.26 -6.18 13.08
C ARG A 235 20.92 -7.48 12.64
N LYS A 236 20.14 -8.51 12.32
CA LYS A 236 20.61 -9.79 11.79
C LYS A 236 21.03 -9.71 10.32
N GLY A 237 20.79 -8.58 9.64
CA GLY A 237 21.12 -8.40 8.23
C GLY A 237 20.20 -9.13 7.26
N LEU A 238 19.05 -9.66 7.72
CA LEU A 238 18.12 -10.44 6.89
C LEU A 238 17.61 -9.65 5.68
N TYR A 239 17.51 -8.33 5.80
CA TYR A 239 17.04 -7.47 4.71
C TYR A 239 18.10 -7.14 3.66
N ARG A 240 19.39 -7.36 3.97
CA ARG A 240 20.53 -7.11 3.06
C ARG A 240 20.94 -8.35 2.27
N GLY A 241 20.59 -9.55 2.74
CA GLY A 241 20.92 -10.83 2.11
C GLY A 241 20.21 -11.06 0.78
N GLN A 242 20.47 -12.20 0.13
CA GLN A 242 19.67 -12.65 -1.01
C GLN A 242 18.20 -12.82 -0.57
N ALA A 243 17.26 -12.58 -1.52
CA ALA A 243 15.85 -12.85 -1.27
C ALA A 243 15.65 -14.33 -0.90
N LEU A 244 14.80 -14.57 0.11
CA LEU A 244 14.44 -15.91 0.56
C LEU A 244 13.68 -16.68 -0.52
#